data_22a633e4d9436c5c2cfff2e0dbd804c9
#
_entry.id   22a633e4d9436c5c2cfff2e0dbd804c9
#
_cell.length_a   1.000
_cell.length_b   1.000
_cell.length_c   1.000
_cell.angle_alpha   90.00
_cell.angle_beta   90.00
_cell.angle_gamma   90.00
#
_symmetry.space_group_name_H-M   'P 1'
#
loop_
_entity.id
_entity.type
_entity.pdbx_description
1 polymer ?
#
loop_
_entity_poly.entity_id
_entity_poly.type
_entity_poly.pdbx_seq_one_letter_code
_entity_poly.pdbx_strand_id
1 'polypeptide(L)'
;ETSMLLFGMPTWKAMMDLPFCDRKSAFLDPENQKKLVNEASSAQGMSSTLPLLKIGEVYSEKNQKYQGKSLMEIAEDESKEIGQIILDIAIEDDLRTEFQLVDVLNSDKESVSYLIMSELCHFGASDAGAHITQFCGTGDTTHLLEHYVRETQKMTLPKAINLSLIHI
;
A
#
# COMPACT_ATOMS: atom_id res chain seq x y z
N GLU A 1 7.32 -1.37 2.23
CA GLU A 1 7.41 -0.51 3.43
C GLU A 1 6.05 0.10 3.75
N THR A 2 5.43 -0.31 4.84
CA THR A 2 4.24 0.33 5.42
C THR A 2 4.56 1.69 6.08
N SER A 3 5.74 2.23 5.82
CA SER A 3 6.28 3.39 6.51
C SER A 3 5.34 4.59 6.50
N MET A 4 4.69 4.88 5.35
CA MET A 4 3.80 6.04 5.25
C MET A 4 2.57 5.95 6.16
N LEU A 5 1.94 4.80 6.28
CA LEU A 5 0.80 4.59 7.17
C LEU A 5 1.22 4.57 8.65
N LEU A 6 2.40 4.02 8.92
CA LEU A 6 2.95 3.93 10.26
C LEU A 6 3.51 5.27 10.76
N PHE A 7 3.95 6.16 9.88
CA PHE A 7 4.46 7.50 10.27
C PHE A 7 3.39 8.43 10.86
N GLY A 8 2.12 8.16 10.62
CA GLY A 8 1.02 8.84 11.29
C GLY A 8 0.89 8.49 12.79
N MET A 9 1.64 7.49 13.26
CA MET A 9 1.59 6.95 14.60
C MET A 9 2.96 7.17 15.28
N PRO A 10 3.04 8.03 16.30
CA PRO A 10 4.32 8.46 16.88
C PRO A 10 5.21 7.34 17.39
N THR A 11 4.64 6.31 18.04
CA THR A 11 5.43 5.18 18.57
C THR A 11 5.98 4.32 17.42
N TRP A 12 5.14 4.01 16.41
CA TRP A 12 5.58 3.29 15.22
C TRP A 12 6.66 4.05 14.49
N LYS A 13 6.47 5.36 14.29
CA LYS A 13 7.46 6.23 13.65
C LYS A 13 8.80 6.17 14.38
N ALA A 14 8.80 6.34 15.69
CA ALA A 14 10.02 6.29 16.49
C ALA A 14 10.78 4.98 16.33
N MET A 15 10.09 3.84 16.27
CA MET A 15 10.72 2.53 16.05
C MET A 15 11.22 2.38 14.60
N MET A 16 10.47 2.89 13.62
CA MET A 16 10.89 2.84 12.21
C MET A 16 12.07 3.76 11.89
N ASP A 17 12.26 4.82 12.64
CA ASP A 17 13.42 5.73 12.51
C ASP A 17 14.74 5.13 13.09
N LEU A 18 14.65 4.03 13.85
CA LEU A 18 15.85 3.33 14.35
C LEU A 18 16.67 2.73 13.19
N PRO A 19 17.99 2.56 13.37
CA PRO A 19 18.81 1.74 12.49
C PRO A 19 18.21 0.34 12.31
N PHE A 20 18.33 -0.24 11.12
CA PHE A 20 17.68 -1.53 10.82
C PHE A 20 18.05 -2.64 11.81
N CYS A 21 19.32 -2.70 12.24
CA CYS A 21 19.79 -3.68 13.23
C CYS A 21 19.08 -3.59 14.58
N ASP A 22 18.62 -2.39 14.95
CA ASP A 22 18.01 -2.14 16.27
C ASP A 22 16.48 -2.28 16.21
N ARG A 23 15.85 -2.13 15.03
CA ARG A 23 14.39 -2.22 14.87
C ARG A 23 13.82 -3.55 15.33
N LYS A 24 14.46 -4.66 14.95
CA LYS A 24 13.97 -5.99 15.32
C LYS A 24 13.98 -6.18 16.84
N SER A 25 15.04 -5.74 17.50
CA SER A 25 15.15 -5.78 18.97
C SER A 25 14.08 -4.90 19.62
N ALA A 26 13.83 -3.70 19.07
CA ALA A 26 12.81 -2.81 19.59
C ALA A 26 11.39 -3.38 19.41
N PHE A 27 11.11 -4.07 18.31
CA PHE A 27 9.83 -4.74 18.08
C PHE A 27 9.64 -6.00 18.92
N LEU A 28 10.71 -6.64 19.37
CA LEU A 28 10.65 -7.79 20.27
C LEU A 28 10.44 -7.40 21.73
N ASP A 29 10.67 -6.15 22.10
CA ASP A 29 10.47 -5.67 23.47
C ASP A 29 8.98 -5.65 23.84
N PRO A 30 8.54 -6.35 24.91
CA PRO A 30 7.13 -6.46 25.27
C PRO A 30 6.44 -5.14 25.61
N GLU A 31 7.19 -4.19 26.20
CA GLU A 31 6.65 -2.86 26.54
C GLU A 31 6.38 -2.04 25.26
N ASN A 32 7.29 -2.13 24.28
CA ASN A 32 7.09 -1.50 22.99
C ASN A 32 5.95 -2.14 22.23
N GLN A 33 5.84 -3.47 22.22
CA GLN A 33 4.74 -4.18 21.55
C GLN A 33 3.38 -3.71 22.07
N LYS A 34 3.19 -3.60 23.38
CA LYS A 34 1.95 -3.09 23.94
C LYS A 34 1.59 -1.69 23.46
N LYS A 35 2.59 -0.80 23.42
CA LYS A 35 2.38 0.58 22.93
C LYS A 35 2.01 0.60 21.46
N LEU A 36 2.71 -0.17 20.63
CA LEU A 36 2.50 -0.28 19.18
C LEU A 36 1.12 -0.83 18.86
N VAL A 37 0.69 -1.90 19.56
CA VAL A 37 -0.63 -2.50 19.37
C VAL A 37 -1.73 -1.53 19.77
N ASN A 38 -1.64 -0.89 20.94
CA ASN A 38 -2.61 0.09 21.38
C ASN A 38 -2.73 1.28 20.43
N GLU A 39 -1.60 1.76 19.90
CA GLU A 39 -1.57 2.88 18.96
C GLU A 39 -2.21 2.48 17.62
N ALA A 40 -1.93 1.29 17.10
CA ALA A 40 -2.55 0.77 15.89
C ALA A 40 -4.07 0.63 16.02
N SER A 41 -4.56 0.20 17.19
CA SER A 41 -6.01 0.04 17.47
C SER A 41 -6.75 1.39 17.55
N SER A 42 -6.03 2.49 17.83
CA SER A 42 -6.58 3.85 17.89
C SER A 42 -6.19 4.72 16.69
N ALA A 43 -5.66 4.10 15.63
CA ALA A 43 -5.16 4.80 14.45
C ALA A 43 -6.22 5.66 13.76
N GLN A 44 -5.84 6.88 13.34
CA GLN A 44 -6.71 7.85 12.69
C GLN A 44 -6.13 8.29 11.34
N GLY A 45 -6.96 8.97 10.53
CA GLY A 45 -6.55 9.46 9.23
C GLY A 45 -6.15 8.32 8.30
N MET A 46 -5.04 8.46 7.59
CA MET A 46 -4.55 7.41 6.68
C MET A 46 -4.20 6.11 7.42
N SER A 47 -3.75 6.18 8.67
CA SER A 47 -3.45 4.98 9.46
C SER A 47 -4.69 4.14 9.79
N SER A 48 -5.91 4.69 9.70
CA SER A 48 -7.14 3.90 9.84
C SER A 48 -7.36 2.90 8.70
N THR A 49 -6.60 2.97 7.62
CA THR A 49 -6.63 2.01 6.52
C THR A 49 -5.76 0.76 6.76
N LEU A 50 -5.05 0.67 7.88
CA LEU A 50 -4.25 -0.51 8.24
C LEU A 50 -5.00 -1.86 8.08
N PRO A 51 -6.28 -1.99 8.49
CA PRO A 51 -7.03 -3.23 8.29
C PRO A 51 -7.12 -3.70 6.84
N LEU A 52 -7.06 -2.76 5.89
CA LEU A 52 -7.19 -3.03 4.45
C LEU A 52 -5.87 -3.45 3.79
N LEU A 53 -4.74 -3.33 4.49
CA LEU A 53 -3.44 -3.78 3.98
C LEU A 53 -3.49 -5.28 3.70
N LYS A 54 -3.05 -5.65 2.52
CA LYS A 54 -2.85 -7.05 2.12
C LYS A 54 -1.39 -7.43 2.30
N ILE A 55 -1.17 -8.68 2.65
CA ILE A 55 0.17 -9.25 2.69
C ILE A 55 0.61 -9.55 1.25
N GLY A 56 1.64 -8.86 0.81
CA GLY A 56 2.27 -9.07 -0.49
C GLY A 56 3.29 -10.21 -0.45
N GLU A 57 4.55 -9.92 -0.71
CA GLU A 57 5.62 -10.90 -0.65
C GLU A 57 6.01 -11.20 0.80
N VAL A 58 6.21 -12.49 1.09
CA VAL A 58 6.66 -13.02 2.39
C VAL A 58 7.83 -13.98 2.18
N TYR A 59 8.70 -14.07 3.16
CA TYR A 59 9.95 -14.85 3.07
C TYR A 59 9.96 -16.06 4.01
N SER A 60 9.20 -16.05 5.09
CA SER A 60 9.05 -17.19 5.99
C SER A 60 8.00 -18.18 5.48
N GLU A 61 8.28 -19.47 5.55
CA GLU A 61 7.30 -20.52 5.24
C GLU A 61 6.04 -20.41 6.12
N LYS A 62 6.18 -19.97 7.35
CA LYS A 62 5.06 -19.79 8.29
C LYS A 62 4.10 -18.68 7.83
N ASN A 63 4.61 -17.65 7.16
CA ASN A 63 3.83 -16.52 6.71
C ASN A 63 3.17 -16.74 5.35
N GLN A 64 3.56 -17.77 4.58
CA GLN A 64 2.98 -18.04 3.26
C GLN A 64 1.46 -18.19 3.27
N LYS A 65 0.91 -18.71 4.36
CA LYS A 65 -0.55 -18.82 4.55
C LYS A 65 -1.30 -17.49 4.57
N TYR A 66 -0.60 -16.39 4.79
CA TYR A 66 -1.17 -15.04 4.85
C TYR A 66 -1.07 -14.29 3.52
N GLN A 67 -0.26 -14.75 2.59
CA GLN A 67 -0.05 -14.05 1.32
C GLN A 67 -1.37 -13.81 0.57
N GLY A 68 -1.62 -12.57 0.18
CA GLY A 68 -2.83 -12.13 -0.49
C GLY A 68 -4.01 -11.81 0.44
N LYS A 69 -3.96 -12.20 1.73
CA LYS A 69 -4.99 -11.86 2.71
C LYS A 69 -4.81 -10.44 3.22
N SER A 70 -5.92 -9.79 3.58
CA SER A 70 -5.90 -8.52 4.30
C SER A 70 -5.59 -8.74 5.79
N LEU A 71 -5.07 -7.70 6.45
CA LEU A 71 -4.84 -7.74 7.90
C LEU A 71 -6.16 -7.95 8.68
N MET A 72 -7.28 -7.45 8.15
CA MET A 72 -8.59 -7.66 8.74
C MET A 72 -9.00 -9.14 8.70
N GLU A 73 -8.86 -9.81 7.55
CA GLU A 73 -9.16 -11.25 7.42
C GLU A 73 -8.29 -12.08 8.36
N ILE A 74 -7.00 -11.74 8.49
CA ILE A 74 -6.09 -12.45 9.40
C ILE A 74 -6.46 -12.21 10.86
N ALA A 75 -6.88 -10.97 11.20
CA ALA A 75 -7.31 -10.60 12.55
C ALA A 75 -8.55 -11.39 12.99
N GLU A 76 -9.50 -11.56 12.08
CA GLU A 76 -10.70 -12.38 12.31
C GLU A 76 -10.34 -13.86 12.46
N ASP A 77 -9.52 -14.41 11.54
CA ASP A 77 -9.09 -15.81 11.57
C ASP A 77 -8.31 -16.18 12.85
N GLU A 78 -7.44 -15.30 13.32
CA GLU A 78 -6.56 -15.57 14.47
C GLU A 78 -7.06 -14.96 15.78
N SER A 79 -8.15 -14.20 15.76
CA SER A 79 -8.70 -13.49 16.94
C SER A 79 -7.63 -12.62 17.62
N LYS A 80 -6.82 -11.90 16.83
CA LYS A 80 -5.75 -11.02 17.28
C LYS A 80 -5.99 -9.58 16.82
N GLU A 81 -5.38 -8.65 17.54
CA GLU A 81 -5.36 -7.24 17.14
C GLU A 81 -4.43 -7.01 15.92
N ILE A 82 -4.80 -6.09 15.04
CA ILE A 82 -4.09 -5.80 13.79
C ILE A 82 -2.63 -5.41 14.05
N GLY A 83 -2.38 -4.58 15.07
CA GLY A 83 -1.02 -4.20 15.46
C GLY A 83 -0.16 -5.40 15.83
N GLN A 84 -0.74 -6.40 16.52
CA GLN A 84 -0.04 -7.63 16.88
C GLN A 84 0.27 -8.48 15.64
N ILE A 85 -0.66 -8.58 14.70
CA ILE A 85 -0.46 -9.32 13.45
C ILE A 85 0.66 -8.72 12.62
N ILE A 86 0.69 -7.37 12.49
CA ILE A 86 1.78 -6.68 11.78
C ILE A 86 3.13 -7.04 12.41
N LEU A 87 3.22 -6.99 13.74
CA LEU A 87 4.45 -7.33 14.47
C LEU A 87 4.84 -8.81 14.28
N ASP A 88 3.90 -9.73 14.48
CA ASP A 88 4.14 -11.17 14.38
C ASP A 88 4.69 -11.53 12.98
N ILE A 89 4.03 -11.05 11.94
CA ILE A 89 4.40 -11.32 10.55
C ILE A 89 5.74 -10.65 10.20
N ALA A 90 5.91 -9.38 10.53
CA ALA A 90 7.13 -8.64 10.21
C ALA A 90 8.36 -9.19 10.93
N ILE A 91 8.24 -9.55 12.20
CA ILE A 91 9.35 -10.14 13.00
C ILE A 91 9.74 -11.51 12.45
N GLU A 92 8.78 -12.36 12.11
CA GLU A 92 9.04 -13.70 11.55
C GLU A 92 9.76 -13.63 10.19
N ASP A 93 9.50 -12.60 9.39
CA ASP A 93 10.13 -12.34 8.09
C ASP A 93 11.39 -11.47 8.15
N ASP A 94 11.98 -11.25 9.31
CA ASP A 94 13.11 -10.34 9.49
C ASP A 94 12.85 -8.93 8.94
N LEU A 95 11.65 -8.42 9.15
CA LEU A 95 11.16 -7.10 8.69
C LEU A 95 11.16 -6.90 7.15
N ARG A 96 11.08 -7.99 6.40
CA ARG A 96 11.08 -7.96 4.92
C ARG A 96 9.71 -8.14 4.30
N THR A 97 8.69 -8.44 5.10
CA THR A 97 7.31 -8.61 4.60
C THR A 97 6.85 -7.38 3.83
N GLU A 98 6.29 -7.59 2.66
CA GLU A 98 5.64 -6.55 1.90
C GLU A 98 4.17 -6.40 2.33
N PHE A 99 3.77 -5.17 2.65
CA PHE A 99 2.37 -4.81 2.91
C PHE A 99 1.89 -3.90 1.80
N GLN A 100 0.81 -4.27 1.16
CA GLN A 100 0.26 -3.58 0.00
C GLN A 100 -1.10 -2.95 0.33
N LEU A 101 -1.27 -1.67 0.00
CA LEU A 101 -2.56 -1.00 0.02
C LEU A 101 -3.15 -1.05 -1.39
N VAL A 102 -4.08 -1.98 -1.63
CA VAL A 102 -4.64 -2.25 -2.95
C VAL A 102 -6.09 -1.75 -3.00
N ASP A 103 -6.48 -1.15 -4.12
CA ASP A 103 -7.86 -0.72 -4.40
C ASP A 103 -8.47 0.25 -3.37
N VAL A 104 -7.65 1.08 -2.71
CA VAL A 104 -8.14 2.07 -1.74
C VAL A 104 -8.30 3.45 -2.37
N LEU A 105 -7.38 3.83 -3.25
CA LEU A 105 -7.43 5.09 -3.99
C LEU A 105 -7.85 4.82 -5.44
N ASN A 106 -8.73 5.66 -5.97
CA ASN A 106 -9.22 5.55 -7.34
C ASN A 106 -9.82 4.17 -7.68
N SER A 107 -10.46 3.53 -6.72
CA SER A 107 -11.02 2.18 -6.85
C SER A 107 -12.29 2.13 -7.69
N ASP A 108 -13.06 3.22 -7.76
CA ASP A 108 -14.25 3.31 -8.62
C ASP A 108 -13.83 3.55 -10.07
N LYS A 109 -13.78 2.46 -10.84
CA LYS A 109 -13.37 2.45 -12.24
C LYS A 109 -14.27 3.29 -13.15
N GLU A 110 -15.55 3.48 -12.79
CA GLU A 110 -16.48 4.30 -13.57
C GLU A 110 -16.18 5.78 -13.38
N SER A 111 -16.04 6.22 -12.14
CA SER A 111 -15.66 7.60 -11.83
C SER A 111 -14.28 7.95 -12.41
N VAL A 112 -13.30 7.04 -12.31
CA VAL A 112 -11.97 7.24 -12.92
C VAL A 112 -12.07 7.34 -14.43
N SER A 113 -12.86 6.48 -15.06
CA SER A 113 -13.10 6.54 -16.51
C SER A 113 -13.74 7.86 -16.93
N TYR A 114 -14.74 8.32 -16.17
CA TYR A 114 -15.39 9.61 -16.41
C TYR A 114 -14.39 10.77 -16.35
N LEU A 115 -13.53 10.79 -15.33
CA LEU A 115 -12.52 11.83 -15.18
C LEU A 115 -11.50 11.80 -16.33
N ILE A 116 -10.97 10.64 -16.68
CA ILE A 116 -10.01 10.48 -17.78
C ILE A 116 -10.60 10.89 -19.14
N MET A 117 -11.89 10.66 -19.35
CA MET A 117 -12.57 11.03 -20.59
C MET A 117 -12.97 12.49 -20.66
N SER A 118 -12.95 13.21 -19.53
CA SER A 118 -13.35 14.62 -19.46
C SER A 118 -12.35 15.52 -20.20
N GLU A 119 -12.88 16.51 -20.94
CA GLU A 119 -12.07 17.54 -21.59
C GLU A 119 -11.46 18.56 -20.61
N LEU A 120 -11.93 18.55 -19.35
CA LEU A 120 -11.47 19.43 -18.28
C LEU A 120 -10.30 18.82 -17.49
N CYS A 121 -10.00 17.55 -17.70
CA CYS A 121 -8.93 16.84 -17.01
C CYS A 121 -7.77 16.57 -17.96
N HIS A 122 -6.57 16.72 -17.45
CA HIS A 122 -5.33 16.36 -18.14
C HIS A 122 -4.68 15.17 -17.44
N PHE A 123 -3.94 14.37 -18.19
CA PHE A 123 -3.14 13.31 -17.62
C PHE A 123 -2.02 13.95 -16.78
N GLY A 124 -1.93 13.59 -15.50
CA GLY A 124 -0.96 14.16 -14.59
C GLY A 124 0.41 13.49 -14.67
N ALA A 125 1.31 13.89 -13.80
CA ALA A 125 2.58 13.21 -13.60
C ALA A 125 2.37 11.96 -12.72
N SER A 126 3.14 10.91 -12.97
CA SER A 126 3.24 9.75 -12.08
C SER A 126 4.38 9.93 -11.08
N ASP A 127 4.33 9.18 -9.97
CA ASP A 127 5.46 9.08 -9.03
C ASP A 127 6.53 8.08 -9.51
N ALA A 128 6.53 7.73 -10.79
CA ALA A 128 7.50 6.83 -11.39
C ALA A 128 8.93 7.31 -11.17
N GLY A 129 9.75 6.46 -10.59
CA GLY A 129 11.14 6.78 -10.25
C GLY A 129 11.36 7.49 -8.91
N ALA A 130 10.27 7.98 -8.26
CA ALA A 130 10.28 8.42 -6.88
C ALA A 130 9.70 7.31 -6.00
N HIS A 131 10.26 7.05 -4.83
CA HIS A 131 9.69 6.09 -3.87
C HIS A 131 9.35 4.70 -4.45
N ILE A 132 10.21 4.14 -5.29
CA ILE A 132 9.99 2.85 -5.98
C ILE A 132 9.55 1.72 -5.03
N THR A 133 9.99 1.77 -3.77
CA THR A 133 9.59 0.81 -2.73
C THR A 133 8.21 1.06 -2.14
N GLN A 134 7.59 2.21 -2.40
CA GLN A 134 6.28 2.60 -1.85
C GLN A 134 5.20 2.68 -2.92
N PHE A 135 5.54 3.17 -4.10
CA PHE A 135 4.60 3.38 -5.20
C PHE A 135 5.17 2.87 -6.50
N CYS A 136 4.40 2.08 -7.22
CA CYS A 136 4.71 1.67 -8.58
C CYS A 136 3.80 2.41 -9.56
N GLY A 137 4.11 3.67 -9.86
CA GLY A 137 3.40 4.49 -10.85
C GLY A 137 3.99 4.44 -12.26
N THR A 138 4.83 3.44 -12.55
CA THR A 138 5.60 3.39 -13.80
C THR A 138 4.82 2.95 -15.04
N GLY A 139 3.59 2.51 -14.89
CA GLY A 139 2.80 1.95 -16.00
C GLY A 139 1.59 2.76 -16.41
N ASP A 140 1.41 3.96 -15.91
CA ASP A 140 0.20 4.76 -16.10
C ASP A 140 -0.13 5.05 -17.56
N THR A 141 0.83 5.49 -18.37
CA THR A 141 0.61 5.71 -19.82
C THR A 141 0.38 4.41 -20.58
N THR A 142 1.07 3.34 -20.20
CA THR A 142 0.87 2.01 -20.79
C THR A 142 -0.50 1.47 -20.41
N HIS A 143 -0.93 1.65 -19.16
CA HIS A 143 -2.27 1.28 -18.71
C HIS A 143 -3.37 2.05 -19.47
N LEU A 144 -3.16 3.32 -19.77
CA LEU A 144 -4.07 4.10 -20.60
C LEU A 144 -4.28 3.45 -21.98
N LEU A 145 -3.20 3.06 -22.64
CA LEU A 145 -3.25 2.40 -23.93
C LEU A 145 -3.81 0.98 -23.85
N GLU A 146 -3.43 0.21 -22.86
CA GLU A 146 -3.90 -1.16 -22.68
C GLU A 146 -5.38 -1.20 -22.30
N HIS A 147 -5.74 -0.57 -21.23
CA HIS A 147 -7.09 -0.67 -20.67
C HIS A 147 -8.11 0.14 -21.46
N TYR A 148 -7.83 1.42 -21.75
CA TYR A 148 -8.84 2.30 -22.36
C TYR A 148 -8.91 2.19 -23.88
N VAL A 149 -7.81 1.85 -24.56
CA VAL A 149 -7.81 1.72 -26.02
C VAL A 149 -8.01 0.27 -26.45
N ARG A 150 -7.21 -0.67 -25.95
CA ARG A 150 -7.19 -2.05 -26.41
C ARG A 150 -8.31 -2.89 -25.80
N GLU A 151 -8.46 -2.88 -24.47
CA GLU A 151 -9.40 -3.79 -23.78
C GLU A 151 -10.83 -3.26 -23.78
N THR A 152 -11.04 -2.06 -23.26
CA THR A 152 -12.39 -1.51 -23.09
C THR A 152 -12.90 -0.71 -24.29
N GLN A 153 -11.98 -0.32 -25.20
CA GLN A 153 -12.29 0.49 -26.40
C GLN A 153 -13.05 1.78 -26.07
N LYS A 154 -12.92 2.28 -24.85
CA LYS A 154 -13.55 3.53 -24.40
C LYS A 154 -12.89 4.77 -25.02
N MET A 155 -11.66 4.63 -25.52
CA MET A 155 -10.86 5.74 -26.06
C MET A 155 -10.20 5.34 -27.38
N THR A 156 -10.13 6.28 -28.33
CA THR A 156 -9.38 6.07 -29.56
C THR A 156 -7.88 6.23 -29.31
N LEU A 157 -7.05 5.51 -30.06
CA LEU A 157 -5.59 5.63 -29.97
C LEU A 157 -5.09 7.09 -30.14
N PRO A 158 -5.56 7.88 -31.13
CA PRO A 158 -5.16 9.28 -31.26
C PRO A 158 -5.48 10.11 -30.01
N LYS A 159 -6.67 9.88 -29.37
CA LYS A 159 -7.04 10.58 -28.14
C LYS A 159 -6.14 10.19 -26.96
N ALA A 160 -5.81 8.91 -26.84
CA ALA A 160 -4.92 8.44 -25.79
C ALA A 160 -3.51 9.02 -25.94
N ILE A 161 -2.98 9.03 -27.14
CA ILE A 161 -1.67 9.66 -27.45
C ILE A 161 -1.71 11.15 -27.14
N ASN A 162 -2.78 11.83 -27.53
CA ASN A 162 -2.97 13.25 -27.23
C ASN A 162 -2.95 13.52 -25.73
N LEU A 163 -3.68 12.74 -24.95
CA LEU A 163 -3.70 12.88 -23.48
C LEU A 163 -2.36 12.58 -22.81
N SER A 164 -1.62 11.61 -23.32
CA SER A 164 -0.37 11.12 -22.68
C SER A 164 0.89 11.87 -23.11
N LEU A 165 0.93 12.52 -24.27
CA LEU A 165 2.15 13.04 -24.87
C LEU A 165 2.09 14.53 -25.26
N ILE A 166 0.95 15.16 -25.25
CA ILE A 166 0.76 16.48 -25.87
C ILE A 166 1.11 17.68 -25.02
N HIS A 167 1.60 17.49 -23.84
CA HIS A 167 2.18 18.63 -23.10
C HIS A 167 3.56 19.04 -23.64
N ILE A 168 3.98 18.39 -24.70
CA ILE A 168 5.18 18.72 -25.45
C ILE A 168 4.76 19.48 -26.73
#